data_4726f2a9b987afaa0e6be6a7a354ac7d
#
_entry.id   4726f2a9b987afaa0e6be6a7a354ac7d
#
_cell.length_a   1.000
_cell.length_b   1.000
_cell.length_c   1.000
_cell.angle_alpha   90.00
_cell.angle_beta   90.00
_cell.angle_gamma   90.00
#
_symmetry.space_group_name_H-M   'P 1'
#
loop_
_entity.id
_entity.type
_entity.pdbx_description
1 polymer ?
#
loop_
_entity_poly.entity_id
_entity_poly.type
_entity_poly.pdbx_seq_one_letter_code
_entity_poly.pdbx_strand_id
1 'polypeptide(L)'
;MDFTCIEIKEKEDNIHSFFNLDEKVLDNNYSNDCFLKQEVLIYGFNKNEEDVGFSNGQIIENKDPFFAYNCNTYPGCSGGCIVNQFNNLAIGMHRGEIENKSNNITNQGIYIKDIIISIKNYEKNALSKVNQ
;
A
#
# COMPACT_ATOMS: atom_id res chain seq x y z
N MET A 1 10.87 -7.15 -3.32
CA MET A 1 9.60 -6.56 -2.84
C MET A 1 9.15 -7.42 -1.67
N ASP A 2 8.78 -6.81 -0.56
CA ASP A 2 8.47 -7.52 0.69
C ASP A 2 7.00 -7.29 1.05
N PHE A 3 6.14 -8.27 0.72
CA PHE A 3 4.73 -8.30 1.07
C PHE A 3 4.23 -9.75 1.11
N THR A 4 3.14 -9.97 1.82
CA THR A 4 2.44 -11.26 1.88
C THR A 4 1.04 -11.10 1.32
N CYS A 5 0.62 -12.03 0.47
CA CYS A 5 -0.74 -12.11 -0.06
C CYS A 5 -1.45 -13.32 0.57
N ILE A 6 -2.62 -13.08 1.12
CA ILE A 6 -3.47 -14.12 1.74
C ILE A 6 -4.81 -14.10 1.03
N GLU A 7 -5.25 -15.25 0.51
CA GLU A 7 -6.59 -15.40 -0.02
C GLU A 7 -7.62 -15.29 1.10
N ILE A 8 -8.61 -14.43 0.91
CA ILE A 8 -9.73 -14.26 1.84
C ILE A 8 -10.99 -14.77 1.16
N LYS A 9 -11.69 -15.65 1.86
CA LYS A 9 -13.00 -16.15 1.45
C LYS A 9 -14.06 -15.48 2.31
N GLU A 10 -14.73 -14.49 1.77
CA GLU A 10 -15.64 -13.59 2.48
C GLU A 10 -16.60 -14.31 3.44
N LYS A 11 -17.22 -15.42 2.99
CA LYS A 11 -18.17 -16.18 3.80
C LYS A 11 -17.52 -17.03 4.90
N GLU A 12 -16.32 -17.59 4.63
CA GLU A 12 -15.63 -18.48 5.56
C GLU A 12 -14.88 -17.66 6.62
N ASP A 13 -14.29 -16.54 6.21
CA ASP A 13 -13.45 -15.70 7.07
C ASP A 13 -14.24 -14.58 7.75
N ASN A 14 -15.55 -14.47 7.46
CA ASN A 14 -16.46 -13.46 8.03
C ASN A 14 -15.95 -12.02 7.86
N ILE A 15 -15.32 -11.72 6.72
CA ILE A 15 -14.82 -10.38 6.37
C ILE A 15 -15.80 -9.72 5.41
N HIS A 16 -16.40 -8.62 5.85
CA HIS A 16 -17.45 -7.91 5.11
C HIS A 16 -17.06 -6.51 4.67
N SER A 17 -15.88 -6.03 5.07
CA SER A 17 -15.42 -4.69 4.75
C SER A 17 -13.94 -4.70 4.37
N PHE A 18 -13.62 -4.03 3.28
CA PHE A 18 -12.25 -3.87 2.78
C PHE A 18 -12.11 -2.56 2.00
N PHE A 19 -10.89 -2.09 1.85
CA PHE A 19 -10.63 -0.94 0.99
C PHE A 19 -10.69 -1.35 -0.48
N ASN A 20 -11.43 -0.58 -1.27
CA ASN A 20 -11.46 -0.77 -2.71
C ASN A 20 -10.19 -0.20 -3.34
N LEU A 21 -9.80 -0.80 -4.46
CA LEU A 21 -8.69 -0.31 -5.28
C LEU A 21 -9.20 0.71 -6.30
N ASP A 22 -8.37 1.67 -6.67
CA ASP A 22 -8.61 2.45 -7.89
C ASP A 22 -8.27 1.58 -9.10
N GLU A 23 -9.28 1.11 -9.83
CA GLU A 23 -9.08 0.24 -11.01
C GLU A 23 -8.24 0.91 -12.09
N LYS A 24 -8.19 2.24 -12.13
CA LYS A 24 -7.34 3.01 -13.05
C LYS A 24 -5.86 2.71 -12.87
N VAL A 25 -5.42 2.30 -11.67
CA VAL A 25 -4.01 1.94 -11.43
C VAL A 25 -3.56 0.74 -12.26
N LEU A 26 -4.49 -0.05 -12.80
CA LEU A 26 -4.21 -1.20 -13.65
C LEU A 26 -4.07 -0.84 -15.14
N ASP A 27 -4.40 0.40 -15.52
CA ASP A 27 -4.18 0.89 -16.88
C ASP A 27 -2.67 0.97 -17.17
N ASN A 28 -2.25 0.52 -18.36
CA ASN A 28 -0.86 0.56 -18.78
C ASN A 28 -0.31 1.99 -18.91
N ASN A 29 -1.17 2.96 -19.16
CA ASN A 29 -0.81 4.38 -19.28
C ASN A 29 -0.86 5.13 -17.95
N TYR A 30 -1.22 4.44 -16.85
CA TYR A 30 -1.33 5.08 -15.55
C TYR A 30 0.05 5.30 -14.92
N SER A 31 0.35 6.54 -14.59
CA SER A 31 1.57 6.92 -13.86
C SER A 31 1.27 7.19 -12.39
N ASN A 32 2.14 6.68 -11.51
CA ASN A 32 2.09 6.97 -10.08
C ASN A 32 2.38 8.46 -9.77
N ASP A 33 2.88 9.23 -10.73
CA ASP A 33 3.14 10.66 -10.55
C ASP A 33 1.88 11.48 -10.25
N CYS A 34 0.71 10.98 -10.63
CA CYS A 34 -0.56 11.61 -10.31
C CYS A 34 -0.84 11.67 -8.80
N PHE A 35 -0.18 10.85 -7.99
CA PHE A 35 -0.32 10.85 -6.54
C PHE A 35 0.60 11.83 -5.82
N LEU A 36 1.63 12.37 -6.50
CA LEU A 36 2.54 13.32 -5.89
C LEU A 36 1.77 14.54 -5.37
N LYS A 37 2.02 14.94 -4.11
CA LYS A 37 1.34 15.99 -3.36
C LYS A 37 -0.13 15.73 -3.03
N GLN A 38 -0.66 14.54 -3.30
CA GLN A 38 -1.99 14.19 -2.84
C GLN A 38 -2.01 13.87 -1.35
N GLU A 39 -3.12 14.21 -0.72
CA GLU A 39 -3.38 13.88 0.68
C GLU A 39 -3.76 12.40 0.80
N VAL A 40 -3.19 11.76 1.82
CA VAL A 40 -3.37 10.34 2.09
C VAL A 40 -3.67 10.08 3.56
N LEU A 41 -4.37 8.99 3.80
CA LEU A 41 -4.57 8.42 5.12
C LEU A 41 -3.84 7.08 5.18
N ILE A 42 -3.15 6.84 6.28
CA ILE A 42 -2.67 5.50 6.63
C ILE A 42 -3.52 4.91 7.73
N TYR A 43 -3.98 3.70 7.55
CA TYR A 43 -4.67 2.90 8.57
C TYR A 43 -3.71 1.84 9.09
N GLY A 44 -3.58 1.76 10.40
CA GLY A 44 -2.68 0.80 11.05
C GLY A 44 -2.93 0.74 12.55
N PHE A 45 -2.27 -0.19 13.21
CA PHE A 45 -2.35 -0.30 14.66
C PHE A 45 -1.48 0.77 15.32
N ASN A 46 -2.03 1.45 16.31
CA ASN A 46 -1.28 2.33 17.18
C ASN A 46 -0.45 1.52 18.19
N LYS A 47 0.67 2.10 18.61
CA LYS A 47 1.50 1.48 19.65
C LYS A 47 0.68 1.24 20.93
N ASN A 48 0.59 -0.03 21.34
CA ASN A 48 -0.13 -0.50 22.54
C ASN A 48 -1.67 -0.41 22.48
N GLU A 49 -2.26 -0.20 21.31
CA GLU A 49 -3.70 -0.22 21.13
C GLU A 49 -4.12 -1.47 20.35
N GLU A 50 -5.25 -2.05 20.73
CA GLU A 50 -5.88 -3.16 20.00
C GLU A 50 -6.67 -2.64 18.78
N ASP A 51 -6.95 -1.33 18.77
CA ASP A 51 -7.76 -0.70 17.75
C ASP A 51 -6.93 -0.16 16.59
N VAL A 52 -7.49 -0.22 15.40
CA VAL A 52 -6.95 0.42 14.22
C VAL A 52 -7.16 1.92 14.29
N GLY A 53 -6.08 2.67 14.24
CA GLY A 53 -6.10 4.11 14.12
C GLY A 53 -5.80 4.57 12.67
N PHE A 54 -5.82 5.87 12.46
CA PHE A 54 -5.39 6.47 11.21
C PHE A 54 -4.57 7.74 11.45
N SER A 55 -3.73 8.06 10.47
CA SER A 55 -2.98 9.32 10.42
C SER A 55 -3.05 9.88 9.01
N ASN A 56 -3.09 11.20 8.89
CA ASN A 56 -3.13 11.89 7.62
C ASN A 56 -1.79 12.55 7.29
N GLY A 57 -1.55 12.75 6.02
CA GLY A 57 -0.38 13.41 5.48
C GLY A 57 -0.43 13.51 3.97
N GLN A 58 0.72 13.67 3.35
CA GLN A 58 0.84 13.92 1.92
C GLN A 58 1.98 13.11 1.33
N ILE A 59 1.83 12.65 0.08
CA ILE A 59 2.92 12.06 -0.70
C ILE A 59 3.89 13.18 -1.09
N ILE A 60 5.15 13.01 -0.68
CA ILE A 60 6.20 14.03 -0.86
C ILE A 60 7.23 13.66 -1.92
N GLU A 61 7.39 12.38 -2.24
CA GLU A 61 8.34 11.91 -3.24
C GLU A 61 7.87 10.61 -3.88
N ASN A 62 8.04 10.46 -5.20
CA ASN A 62 7.84 9.22 -5.93
C ASN A 62 9.19 8.61 -6.33
N LYS A 63 9.31 7.30 -6.10
CA LYS A 63 10.44 6.45 -6.53
C LYS A 63 9.93 5.06 -6.85
N ASP A 64 9.24 4.91 -7.97
CA ASP A 64 8.66 3.62 -8.36
C ASP A 64 9.57 2.43 -8.05
N PRO A 65 9.06 1.39 -7.41
CA PRO A 65 7.67 1.13 -6.99
C PRO A 65 7.30 1.74 -5.63
N PHE A 66 8.13 2.60 -5.07
CA PHE A 66 7.98 3.18 -3.75
C PHE A 66 7.60 4.65 -3.81
N PHE A 67 7.06 5.16 -2.71
CA PHE A 67 6.83 6.57 -2.48
C PHE A 67 7.14 6.95 -1.04
N ALA A 68 7.52 8.20 -0.80
CA ALA A 68 7.68 8.76 0.53
C ALA A 68 6.47 9.64 0.89
N TYR A 69 6.09 9.62 2.16
CA TYR A 69 4.98 10.41 2.67
C TYR A 69 5.20 10.81 4.14
N ASN A 70 4.47 11.80 4.61
CA ASN A 70 4.72 12.45 5.90
C ASN A 70 3.64 12.23 6.96
N CYS A 71 2.82 11.16 6.86
CA CYS A 71 1.94 10.77 7.96
C CYS A 71 2.76 10.36 9.21
N ASN A 72 2.16 10.50 10.38
CA ASN A 72 2.75 9.91 11.59
C ASN A 72 2.48 8.41 11.61
N THR A 73 3.50 7.62 11.94
CA THR A 73 3.40 6.17 12.11
C THR A 73 4.14 5.72 13.35
N TYR A 74 3.84 4.51 13.80
CA TYR A 74 4.50 3.88 14.94
C TYR A 74 5.05 2.51 14.53
N PRO A 75 6.03 1.97 15.27
CA PRO A 75 6.46 0.59 15.10
C PRO A 75 5.25 -0.36 15.18
N GLY A 76 5.09 -1.23 14.17
CA GLY A 76 3.95 -2.13 14.04
C GLY A 76 2.95 -1.70 12.95
N CYS A 77 3.05 -0.49 12.39
CA CYS A 77 2.21 -0.05 11.27
C CYS A 77 2.57 -0.70 9.91
N SER A 78 3.64 -1.50 9.83
CA SER A 78 4.01 -2.20 8.59
C SER A 78 2.85 -3.05 8.06
N GLY A 79 2.57 -2.93 6.77
CA GLY A 79 1.40 -3.53 6.14
C GLY A 79 0.13 -2.68 6.20
N GLY A 80 0.14 -1.55 6.92
CA GLY A 80 -0.99 -0.64 7.00
C GLY A 80 -1.42 -0.13 5.62
N CYS A 81 -2.73 -0.05 5.41
CA CYS A 81 -3.30 0.42 4.14
C CYS A 81 -3.16 1.92 4.01
N ILE A 82 -2.67 2.38 2.85
CA ILE A 82 -2.59 3.79 2.50
C ILE A 82 -3.66 4.07 1.46
N VAL A 83 -4.57 4.99 1.78
CA VAL A 83 -5.67 5.38 0.90
C VAL A 83 -5.56 6.85 0.50
N ASN A 84 -6.03 7.16 -0.68
CA ASN A 84 -6.22 8.54 -1.11
C ASN A 84 -7.36 9.17 -0.32
N GLN A 85 -7.11 10.28 0.36
CA GLN A 85 -8.11 10.93 1.23
C GLN A 85 -9.33 11.44 0.47
N PHE A 86 -9.17 11.77 -0.82
CA PHE A 86 -10.26 12.34 -1.63
C PHE A 86 -11.33 11.31 -2.00
N ASN A 87 -10.93 10.06 -2.32
CA ASN A 87 -11.85 9.04 -2.84
C ASN A 87 -11.88 7.75 -2.02
N ASN A 88 -11.10 7.66 -0.94
CA ASN A 88 -10.95 6.50 -0.06
C ASN A 88 -10.52 5.21 -0.78
N LEU A 89 -9.87 5.31 -1.93
CA LEU A 89 -9.34 4.15 -2.64
C LEU A 89 -7.93 3.82 -2.18
N ALA A 90 -7.64 2.54 -2.01
CA ALA A 90 -6.31 2.07 -1.64
C ALA A 90 -5.31 2.34 -2.77
N ILE A 91 -4.22 3.01 -2.43
CA ILE A 91 -3.14 3.37 -3.37
C ILE A 91 -1.82 2.68 -3.03
N GLY A 92 -1.67 2.18 -1.81
CA GLY A 92 -0.44 1.54 -1.39
C GLY A 92 -0.49 0.90 -0.02
N MET A 93 0.66 0.38 0.39
CA MET A 93 0.87 -0.29 1.67
C MET A 93 2.10 0.31 2.37
N HIS A 94 1.99 0.58 3.67
CA HIS A 94 3.12 1.07 4.48
C HIS A 94 4.20 0.00 4.58
N ARG A 95 5.43 0.42 4.32
CA ARG A 95 6.60 -0.45 4.43
C ARG A 95 7.41 -0.19 5.70
N GLY A 96 7.57 1.07 6.07
CA GLY A 96 8.40 1.49 7.20
C GLY A 96 8.93 2.91 7.04
N GLU A 97 9.87 3.25 7.88
CA GLU A 97 10.55 4.54 7.85
C GLU A 97 11.81 4.47 6.98
N ILE A 98 12.13 5.57 6.32
CA ILE A 98 13.38 5.77 5.60
C ILE A 98 14.03 7.09 6.00
N GLU A 99 15.35 7.10 6.05
CA GLU A 99 16.12 8.31 6.19
C GLU A 99 16.39 8.91 4.80
N ASN A 100 16.06 10.17 4.62
CA ASN A 100 16.36 10.86 3.37
C ASN A 100 17.78 11.46 3.41
N LYS A 101 18.24 12.00 2.25
CA LYS A 101 19.58 12.60 2.11
C LYS A 101 19.86 13.77 3.06
N SER A 102 18.84 14.34 3.67
CA SER A 102 18.93 15.45 4.62
C SER A 102 18.79 14.99 6.07
N ASN A 103 18.96 13.70 6.34
CA ASN A 103 18.81 13.06 7.65
C ASN A 103 17.39 13.26 8.28
N ASN A 104 16.39 13.56 7.45
CA ASN A 104 15.01 13.59 7.90
C ASN A 104 14.38 12.20 7.74
N ILE A 105 13.69 11.75 8.76
CA ILE A 105 12.92 10.50 8.73
C ILE A 105 11.60 10.77 8.03
N THR A 106 11.29 9.95 7.04
CA THR A 106 10.00 9.94 6.35
C THR A 106 9.48 8.53 6.25
N ASN A 107 8.18 8.38 6.07
CA ASN A 107 7.58 7.07 5.85
C ASN A 107 7.68 6.66 4.38
N GLN A 108 7.82 5.37 4.15
CA GLN A 108 7.83 4.77 2.81
C GLN A 108 6.64 3.84 2.64
N GLY A 109 5.98 3.97 1.51
CA GLY A 109 4.97 3.05 1.02
C GLY A 109 5.40 2.39 -0.28
N ILE A 110 4.74 1.27 -0.61
CA ILE A 110 4.79 0.63 -1.91
C ILE A 110 3.45 0.83 -2.61
N TYR A 111 3.47 1.19 -3.90
CA TYR A 111 2.25 1.35 -4.67
C TYR A 111 1.51 0.03 -4.87
N ILE A 112 0.18 0.08 -4.74
CA ILE A 112 -0.68 -1.11 -4.88
C ILE A 112 -0.60 -1.70 -6.29
N LYS A 113 -0.42 -0.88 -7.32
CA LYS A 113 -0.18 -1.31 -8.70
C LYS A 113 0.96 -2.33 -8.79
N ASP A 114 2.08 -2.04 -8.16
CA ASP A 114 3.28 -2.86 -8.21
C ASP A 114 3.10 -4.18 -7.45
N ILE A 115 2.34 -4.15 -6.37
CA ILE A 115 1.93 -5.36 -5.63
C ILE A 115 1.07 -6.25 -6.54
N ILE A 116 0.05 -5.69 -7.20
CA ILE A 116 -0.85 -6.45 -8.09
C ILE A 116 -0.09 -7.03 -9.27
N ILE A 117 0.81 -6.27 -9.90
CA ILE A 117 1.65 -6.76 -11.00
C ILE A 117 2.50 -7.95 -10.54
N SER A 118 3.06 -7.88 -9.33
CA SER A 118 3.88 -8.96 -8.77
C SER A 118 3.06 -10.23 -8.51
N ILE A 119 1.84 -10.09 -7.99
CA ILE A 119 0.90 -11.22 -7.78
C ILE A 119 0.57 -11.88 -9.13
N LYS A 120 0.15 -11.09 -10.12
CA LYS A 120 -0.20 -11.60 -11.46
C LYS A 120 0.98 -12.32 -12.14
N ASN A 121 2.19 -11.83 -11.97
CA ASN A 121 3.39 -12.48 -12.51
C ASN A 121 3.68 -13.80 -11.79
N TYR A 122 3.47 -13.86 -10.48
CA TYR A 122 3.61 -15.09 -9.71
C TYR A 122 2.60 -16.16 -10.17
N GLU A 123 1.33 -15.80 -10.31
CA GLU A 123 0.27 -16.70 -10.77
C GLU A 123 0.56 -17.27 -12.17
N LYS A 124 0.98 -16.43 -13.13
CA LYS A 124 1.37 -16.88 -14.47
C LYS A 124 2.50 -17.91 -14.43
N ASN A 125 3.51 -17.66 -13.59
CA ASN A 125 4.66 -18.57 -13.45
C ASN A 125 4.28 -19.88 -12.74
N ALA A 126 3.36 -19.85 -11.81
CA ALA A 126 2.84 -21.05 -11.15
C ALA A 126 2.06 -21.95 -12.12
N LEU A 127 1.17 -21.35 -12.92
CA LEU A 127 0.38 -22.05 -13.93
C LEU A 127 1.26 -22.68 -15.03
N SER A 128 2.34 -22.02 -15.45
CA SER A 128 3.26 -22.56 -16.44
C SER A 128 4.02 -23.81 -15.98
N LYS A 129 4.24 -23.95 -14.66
CA LYS A 129 4.90 -25.13 -14.08
C LYS A 129 3.98 -26.33 -13.89
N VAL A 130 2.68 -26.12 -13.80
CA VAL A 130 1.68 -27.20 -13.64
C VAL A 130 1.36 -27.86 -15.00
N ASN A 131 1.59 -27.15 -16.11
CA ASN A 131 1.32 -27.63 -17.48
C ASN A 131 2.54 -28.25 -18.17
N GLN A 132 3.63 -28.46 -17.48
CA GLN A 132 4.81 -29.21 -17.89
C GLN A 132 4.87 -30.57 -17.18
#